data_aa0d327cc765992a6037e21fff2553c6
#
_entry.id   aa0d327cc765992a6037e21fff2553c6
#
_cell.length_a   1.000
_cell.length_b   1.000
_cell.length_c   1.000
_cell.angle_alpha   90.00
_cell.angle_beta   90.00
_cell.angle_gamma   90.00
#
_symmetry.space_group_name_H-M   'P 1'
#
loop_
_entity.id
_entity.type
_entity.pdbx_description
1 polymer ?
#
loop_
_entity_poly.entity_id
_entity_poly.type
_entity_poly.pdbx_seq_one_letter_code
_entity_poly.pdbx_strand_id
1 'polypeptide(L)'
;MPVISMSLRESDGRPRRRSTAVRIGSVVVGGGHPVAVQSMTNTDTSDARATADQVIALAGAGSELVRVTVNTPGAAAAVPEIRARVRDAGLATPLVGDFHFSGHLLLHEFPDCARALDKYRINPGNVGAGARHDAHFQKIIEAAVANGKPVRIGVNWGSLDRELLTALMDENARRPDPRPDRDVTLDAMFQSAVRSAALAEEFGQPHDAIVLSAKVSGVRDLLDIYRRLAAETDYALHLGLTEAGMGMKGLVSSTAGLSTLLLEGIGDTIRVSLTPTPGGDRREEVFACQQILQSCEIRNFQPQVTSCPGCGRTTSSFFQELAERVNDRLRERMPAWRARYPGVEELRVAVMGCVVNGPGESKHADIGISLPGTFEEPRAPVYVDGALKVTLRGDAIVTEFLEILEEYVARRYGRQQAGPP
;
A
#
# COMPACT_ATOMS: atom_id res chain seq x y z
N MET A 1 20.38 -7.26 10.83
CA MET A 1 20.14 -5.82 10.71
C MET A 1 19.15 -5.43 11.78
N PRO A 2 19.35 -4.36 12.55
CA PRO A 2 18.42 -3.99 13.61
C PRO A 2 17.10 -3.56 12.99
N VAL A 3 16.00 -4.07 13.52
CA VAL A 3 14.64 -3.61 13.23
C VAL A 3 14.58 -2.17 13.76
N ILE A 4 14.53 -1.20 12.84
CA ILE A 4 14.32 0.21 13.19
C ILE A 4 12.93 0.29 13.78
N SER A 5 12.85 0.55 15.08
CA SER A 5 11.61 0.91 15.78
C SER A 5 11.17 2.27 15.23
N MET A 6 10.34 2.26 14.19
CA MET A 6 9.62 3.46 13.78
C MET A 6 8.52 3.70 14.80
N SER A 7 8.62 4.80 15.54
CA SER A 7 7.53 5.26 16.38
C SER A 7 6.33 5.61 15.48
N LEU A 8 5.26 4.85 15.64
CA LEU A 8 3.97 5.19 15.04
C LEU A 8 3.51 6.52 15.68
N ARG A 9 3.44 7.60 14.92
CA ARG A 9 2.63 8.74 15.35
C ARG A 9 1.17 8.27 15.32
N GLU A 10 0.50 8.40 16.45
CA GLU A 10 -0.93 8.24 16.54
C GLU A 10 -1.55 9.34 15.67
N SER A 11 -2.19 8.98 14.58
CA SER A 11 -2.98 9.92 13.79
C SER A 11 -4.12 10.44 14.67
N ASP A 12 -4.16 11.73 14.94
CA ASP A 12 -5.24 12.46 15.64
C ASP A 12 -5.72 11.87 16.98
N GLY A 13 -4.88 11.10 17.69
CA GLY A 13 -5.26 10.48 18.96
C GLY A 13 -6.32 9.37 18.83
N ARG A 14 -6.69 8.94 17.65
CA ARG A 14 -7.58 7.79 17.45
C ARG A 14 -6.76 6.50 17.44
N PRO A 15 -6.99 5.58 18.38
CA PRO A 15 -6.27 4.32 18.41
C PRO A 15 -6.63 3.50 17.17
N ARG A 16 -5.61 2.92 16.53
CA ARG A 16 -5.85 1.95 15.47
C ARG A 16 -6.58 0.74 16.04
N ARG A 17 -7.44 0.11 15.21
CA ARG A 17 -8.08 -1.16 15.52
C ARG A 17 -7.03 -2.18 15.97
N ARG A 18 -7.30 -2.87 17.06
CA ARG A 18 -6.48 -4.01 17.47
C ARG A 18 -6.74 -5.16 16.52
N SER A 19 -5.69 -5.67 15.90
CA SER A 19 -5.72 -6.82 15.01
C SER A 19 -4.63 -7.80 15.40
N THR A 20 -4.80 -9.07 15.04
CA THR A 20 -3.79 -10.11 15.23
C THR A 20 -2.61 -9.85 14.31
N ALA A 21 -1.38 -9.98 14.85
CA ALA A 21 -0.15 -9.82 14.06
C ALA A 21 0.09 -11.07 13.22
N VAL A 22 0.28 -10.90 11.91
CA VAL A 22 0.58 -11.99 10.96
C VAL A 22 1.97 -11.79 10.37
N ARG A 23 2.86 -12.75 10.55
CA ARG A 23 4.21 -12.73 9.97
C ARG A 23 4.21 -13.30 8.55
N ILE A 24 4.71 -12.52 7.60
CA ILE A 24 4.83 -12.90 6.17
C ILE A 24 6.28 -12.71 5.76
N GLY A 25 7.08 -13.77 5.84
CA GLY A 25 8.52 -13.65 5.65
C GLY A 25 9.16 -12.64 6.61
N SER A 26 9.76 -11.59 6.06
CA SER A 26 10.37 -10.49 6.83
C SER A 26 9.40 -9.41 7.30
N VAL A 27 8.14 -9.41 6.82
CA VAL A 27 7.13 -8.39 7.08
C VAL A 27 6.11 -8.90 8.11
N VAL A 28 5.71 -8.04 9.04
CA VAL A 28 4.59 -8.31 9.95
C VAL A 28 3.46 -7.34 9.61
N VAL A 29 2.24 -7.85 9.46
CA VAL A 29 1.03 -7.05 9.22
C VAL A 29 0.05 -7.21 10.38
N GLY A 30 -0.64 -6.17 10.78
CA GLY A 30 -1.49 -6.17 11.98
C GLY A 30 -0.70 -6.04 13.28
N GLY A 31 -1.35 -6.24 14.41
CA GLY A 31 -0.72 -6.20 15.74
C GLY A 31 -0.08 -4.86 16.10
N GLY A 32 -0.56 -3.75 15.53
CA GLY A 32 0.03 -2.43 15.74
C GLY A 32 1.29 -2.14 14.90
N HIS A 33 1.69 -3.06 14.01
CA HIS A 33 2.78 -2.79 13.05
C HIS A 33 2.38 -1.77 11.98
N PRO A 34 3.34 -1.10 11.31
CA PRO A 34 3.06 -0.16 10.24
C PRO A 34 2.23 -0.80 9.12
N VAL A 35 1.29 -0.02 8.55
CA VAL A 35 0.47 -0.49 7.42
C VAL A 35 1.39 -0.83 6.24
N ALA A 36 1.35 -2.09 5.80
CA ALA A 36 2.24 -2.58 4.76
C ALA A 36 1.68 -2.30 3.35
N VAL A 37 2.57 -1.89 2.45
CA VAL A 37 2.26 -1.70 1.03
C VAL A 37 2.47 -3.01 0.28
N GLN A 38 1.42 -3.51 -0.37
CA GLN A 38 1.47 -4.66 -1.25
C GLN A 38 1.19 -4.27 -2.69
N SER A 39 1.92 -4.86 -3.63
CA SER A 39 1.69 -4.76 -5.07
C SER A 39 1.47 -6.12 -5.72
N MET A 40 1.34 -6.13 -7.05
CA MET A 40 1.16 -7.35 -7.84
C MET A 40 1.78 -7.19 -9.21
N THR A 41 2.46 -8.24 -9.68
CA THR A 41 2.93 -8.32 -11.06
C THR A 41 1.77 -8.48 -12.05
N ASN A 42 2.00 -8.08 -13.30
CA ASN A 42 1.11 -8.34 -14.43
C ASN A 42 1.81 -9.05 -15.60
N THR A 43 3.03 -9.54 -15.35
CA THR A 43 3.76 -10.41 -16.27
C THR A 43 3.14 -11.81 -16.30
N ASP A 44 3.37 -12.57 -17.35
CA ASP A 44 3.16 -14.02 -17.32
C ASP A 44 4.16 -14.64 -16.32
N THR A 45 3.65 -15.25 -15.26
CA THR A 45 4.50 -15.80 -14.19
C THR A 45 5.35 -16.98 -14.68
N SER A 46 4.97 -17.65 -15.77
CA SER A 46 5.79 -18.68 -16.39
C SER A 46 7.09 -18.14 -17.02
N ASP A 47 7.14 -16.83 -17.35
CA ASP A 47 8.39 -16.12 -17.64
C ASP A 47 9.03 -15.65 -16.30
N ALA A 48 9.88 -16.52 -15.76
CA ALA A 48 10.54 -16.27 -14.47
C ALA A 48 11.39 -15.01 -14.49
N ARG A 49 12.05 -14.68 -15.61
CA ARG A 49 12.91 -13.50 -15.73
C ARG A 49 12.09 -12.21 -15.71
N ALA A 50 11.11 -12.09 -16.60
CA ALA A 50 10.28 -10.89 -16.69
C ALA A 50 9.52 -10.65 -15.37
N THR A 51 9.05 -11.73 -14.72
CA THR A 51 8.34 -11.62 -13.44
C THR A 51 9.30 -11.21 -12.32
N ALA A 52 10.51 -11.77 -12.25
CA ALA A 52 11.51 -11.37 -11.26
C ALA A 52 11.93 -9.90 -11.44
N ASP A 53 12.18 -9.47 -12.67
CA ASP A 53 12.53 -8.08 -12.98
C ASP A 53 11.43 -7.12 -12.51
N GLN A 54 10.16 -7.47 -12.72
CA GLN A 54 9.04 -6.66 -12.25
C GLN A 54 8.89 -6.70 -10.71
N VAL A 55 9.11 -7.84 -10.05
CA VAL A 55 9.14 -7.93 -8.58
C VAL A 55 10.23 -7.02 -8.02
N ILE A 56 11.44 -7.05 -8.60
CA ILE A 56 12.57 -6.21 -8.21
C ILE A 56 12.22 -4.72 -8.35
N ALA A 57 11.61 -4.35 -9.48
CA ALA A 57 11.18 -2.97 -9.72
C ALA A 57 10.12 -2.50 -8.71
N LEU A 58 9.14 -3.34 -8.39
CA LEU A 58 8.08 -3.05 -7.42
C LEU A 58 8.65 -2.94 -6.00
N ALA A 59 9.54 -3.85 -5.62
CA ALA A 59 10.22 -3.81 -4.32
C ALA A 59 11.13 -2.58 -4.20
N GLY A 60 11.87 -2.23 -5.26
CA GLY A 60 12.67 -1.02 -5.33
C GLY A 60 11.86 0.26 -5.21
N ALA A 61 10.61 0.26 -5.67
CA ALA A 61 9.66 1.35 -5.47
C ALA A 61 9.09 1.42 -4.03
N GLY A 62 9.37 0.42 -3.19
CA GLY A 62 8.93 0.35 -1.80
C GLY A 62 7.72 -0.53 -1.54
N SER A 63 7.38 -1.44 -2.47
CA SER A 63 6.42 -2.50 -2.17
C SER A 63 7.03 -3.50 -1.19
N GLU A 64 6.39 -3.69 -0.05
CA GLU A 64 6.90 -4.58 1.01
C GLU A 64 6.49 -6.03 0.78
N LEU A 65 5.39 -6.26 0.05
CA LEU A 65 4.88 -7.56 -0.34
C LEU A 65 4.58 -7.53 -1.83
N VAL A 66 5.05 -8.51 -2.61
CA VAL A 66 4.70 -8.60 -4.03
C VAL A 66 3.97 -9.88 -4.32
N ARG A 67 2.80 -9.77 -4.98
CA ARG A 67 1.97 -10.91 -5.36
C ARG A 67 2.21 -11.29 -6.81
N VAL A 68 2.37 -12.59 -7.06
CA VAL A 68 2.47 -13.22 -8.38
C VAL A 68 1.30 -14.16 -8.59
N THR A 69 0.81 -14.28 -9.81
CA THR A 69 -0.29 -15.22 -10.14
C THR A 69 0.27 -16.62 -10.31
N VAL A 70 -0.33 -17.62 -9.64
CA VAL A 70 0.05 -19.04 -9.76
C VAL A 70 -1.17 -19.84 -10.19
N ASN A 71 -1.43 -19.87 -11.50
CA ASN A 71 -2.64 -20.43 -12.07
C ASN A 71 -2.39 -21.56 -13.08
N THR A 72 -1.13 -21.83 -13.42
CA THR A 72 -0.71 -22.88 -14.36
C THR A 72 0.48 -23.67 -13.81
N PRO A 73 0.73 -24.90 -14.28
CA PRO A 73 1.94 -25.65 -13.95
C PRO A 73 3.23 -24.88 -14.29
N GLY A 74 3.26 -24.18 -15.44
CA GLY A 74 4.40 -23.36 -15.84
C GLY A 74 4.67 -22.22 -14.86
N ALA A 75 3.63 -21.52 -14.41
CA ALA A 75 3.74 -20.49 -13.39
C ALA A 75 4.26 -21.05 -12.06
N ALA A 76 3.73 -22.20 -11.61
CA ALA A 76 4.18 -22.86 -10.40
C ALA A 76 5.67 -23.29 -10.48
N ALA A 77 6.07 -23.87 -11.61
CA ALA A 77 7.46 -24.27 -11.85
C ALA A 77 8.45 -23.08 -11.86
N ALA A 78 8.00 -21.89 -12.28
CA ALA A 78 8.83 -20.68 -12.36
C ALA A 78 9.07 -19.98 -11.01
N VAL A 79 8.18 -20.15 -10.01
CA VAL A 79 8.26 -19.43 -8.72
C VAL A 79 9.60 -19.61 -7.99
N PRO A 80 10.22 -20.80 -7.90
CA PRO A 80 11.53 -20.96 -7.26
C PRO A 80 12.63 -20.12 -7.93
N GLU A 81 12.64 -20.04 -9.27
CA GLU A 81 13.58 -19.23 -10.02
C GLU A 81 13.33 -17.74 -9.80
N ILE A 82 12.07 -17.30 -9.81
CA ILE A 82 11.70 -15.92 -9.49
C ILE A 82 12.26 -15.55 -8.11
N ARG A 83 12.05 -16.41 -7.11
CA ARG A 83 12.59 -16.20 -5.75
C ARG A 83 14.12 -16.11 -5.73
N ALA A 84 14.81 -16.98 -6.44
CA ALA A 84 16.26 -16.96 -6.52
C ALA A 84 16.77 -15.63 -7.11
N ARG A 85 16.23 -15.21 -8.26
CA ARG A 85 16.59 -13.94 -8.92
C ARG A 85 16.34 -12.71 -8.04
N VAL A 86 15.21 -12.67 -7.31
CA VAL A 86 14.92 -11.57 -6.35
C VAL A 86 15.94 -11.54 -5.22
N ARG A 87 16.36 -12.70 -4.69
CA ARG A 87 17.41 -12.80 -3.67
C ARG A 87 18.79 -12.41 -4.20
N ASP A 88 19.14 -12.82 -5.41
CA ASP A 88 20.38 -12.45 -6.07
C ASP A 88 20.50 -10.95 -6.29
N ALA A 89 19.37 -10.25 -6.47
CA ALA A 89 19.30 -8.80 -6.48
C ALA A 89 19.42 -8.16 -5.07
N GLY A 90 19.69 -8.94 -4.04
CA GLY A 90 19.86 -8.46 -2.65
C GLY A 90 18.54 -8.14 -1.92
N LEU A 91 17.40 -8.57 -2.46
CA LEU A 91 16.09 -8.26 -1.90
C LEU A 91 15.51 -9.44 -1.10
N ALA A 92 14.98 -9.12 0.09
CA ALA A 92 14.27 -10.07 0.96
C ALA A 92 12.74 -9.93 0.90
N THR A 93 12.22 -9.28 -0.16
CA THR A 93 10.80 -8.99 -0.32
C THR A 93 9.98 -10.29 -0.38
N PRO A 94 8.98 -10.47 0.50
CA PRO A 94 8.13 -11.66 0.51
C PRO A 94 7.29 -11.77 -0.75
N LEU A 95 7.21 -12.99 -1.30
CA LEU A 95 6.39 -13.33 -2.44
C LEU A 95 5.06 -13.94 -2.00
N VAL A 96 3.97 -13.44 -2.56
CA VAL A 96 2.61 -13.94 -2.29
C VAL A 96 2.09 -14.68 -3.52
N GLY A 97 1.81 -15.96 -3.42
CA GLY A 97 1.18 -16.74 -4.49
C GLY A 97 -0.33 -16.50 -4.53
N ASP A 98 -0.86 -16.16 -5.68
CA ASP A 98 -2.29 -15.97 -5.92
C ASP A 98 -2.88 -17.22 -6.58
N PHE A 99 -3.61 -17.99 -5.79
CA PHE A 99 -4.19 -19.27 -6.21
C PHE A 99 -5.69 -19.12 -6.47
N HIS A 100 -6.11 -19.71 -7.59
CA HIS A 100 -7.50 -19.84 -8.00
C HIS A 100 -7.74 -21.33 -8.36
N PHE A 101 -8.91 -21.71 -8.75
CA PHE A 101 -9.41 -23.02 -9.21
C PHE A 101 -8.52 -24.26 -8.96
N SER A 102 -7.31 -24.29 -9.51
CA SER A 102 -6.34 -25.41 -9.45
C SER A 102 -5.28 -25.27 -8.35
N GLY A 103 -5.39 -24.27 -7.46
CA GLY A 103 -4.37 -24.01 -6.44
C GLY A 103 -4.03 -25.21 -5.56
N HIS A 104 -5.02 -26.03 -5.21
CA HIS A 104 -4.84 -27.27 -4.45
C HIS A 104 -3.98 -28.31 -5.18
N LEU A 105 -4.07 -28.39 -6.51
CA LEU A 105 -3.22 -29.28 -7.33
C LEU A 105 -1.81 -28.71 -7.45
N LEU A 106 -1.70 -27.41 -7.79
CA LEU A 106 -0.41 -26.76 -8.01
C LEU A 106 0.47 -26.79 -6.76
N LEU A 107 -0.10 -26.57 -5.57
CA LEU A 107 0.67 -26.63 -4.31
C LEU A 107 1.12 -28.05 -3.98
N HIS A 108 0.37 -29.06 -4.40
CA HIS A 108 0.72 -30.46 -4.18
C HIS A 108 1.76 -30.97 -5.21
N GLU A 109 1.56 -30.66 -6.49
CA GLU A 109 2.43 -31.11 -7.58
C GLU A 109 3.76 -30.36 -7.65
N PHE A 110 3.79 -29.11 -7.17
CA PHE A 110 4.96 -28.24 -7.17
C PHE A 110 5.38 -27.83 -5.75
N PRO A 111 5.92 -28.75 -4.94
CA PRO A 111 6.28 -28.46 -3.54
C PRO A 111 7.38 -27.38 -3.42
N ASP A 112 8.23 -27.20 -4.43
CA ASP A 112 9.22 -26.13 -4.45
C ASP A 112 8.56 -24.75 -4.60
N CYS A 113 7.48 -24.63 -5.37
CA CYS A 113 6.65 -23.44 -5.43
C CYS A 113 6.06 -23.13 -4.05
N ALA A 114 5.45 -24.12 -3.41
CA ALA A 114 4.87 -23.95 -2.07
C ALA A 114 5.90 -23.44 -1.06
N ARG A 115 7.12 -23.98 -1.06
CA ARG A 115 8.20 -23.56 -0.17
C ARG A 115 8.75 -22.16 -0.50
N ALA A 116 8.86 -21.82 -1.78
CA ALA A 116 9.42 -20.55 -2.24
C ALA A 116 8.54 -19.33 -1.96
N LEU A 117 7.24 -19.51 -1.82
CA LEU A 117 6.29 -18.45 -1.45
C LEU A 117 6.32 -18.18 0.06
N ASP A 118 5.96 -16.96 0.45
CA ASP A 118 5.88 -16.54 1.86
C ASP A 118 4.44 -16.42 2.37
N LYS A 119 3.46 -16.37 1.47
CA LYS A 119 2.02 -16.34 1.79
C LYS A 119 1.22 -16.87 0.60
N TYR A 120 0.11 -17.54 0.88
CA TYR A 120 -0.84 -17.92 -0.16
C TYR A 120 -2.08 -17.04 -0.10
N ARG A 121 -2.53 -16.55 -1.25
CA ARG A 121 -3.83 -15.91 -1.39
C ARG A 121 -4.81 -16.90 -2.00
N ILE A 122 -5.92 -17.08 -1.33
CA ILE A 122 -7.00 -17.97 -1.70
C ILE A 122 -8.26 -17.13 -1.92
N ASN A 123 -8.99 -17.37 -3.01
CA ASN A 123 -10.32 -16.84 -3.19
C ASN A 123 -11.33 -17.99 -2.96
N PRO A 124 -12.07 -17.97 -1.85
CA PRO A 124 -13.00 -19.06 -1.54
C PRO A 124 -14.00 -19.34 -2.64
N GLY A 125 -14.57 -18.31 -3.29
CA GLY A 125 -15.52 -18.47 -4.38
C GLY A 125 -14.96 -19.14 -5.65
N ASN A 126 -13.64 -19.35 -5.74
CA ASN A 126 -12.96 -19.95 -6.90
C ASN A 126 -12.24 -21.27 -6.59
N VAL A 127 -12.47 -21.89 -5.43
CA VAL A 127 -11.76 -23.13 -5.04
C VAL A 127 -12.52 -24.39 -5.48
N GLY A 128 -13.80 -24.29 -5.77
CA GLY A 128 -14.69 -25.38 -6.14
C GLY A 128 -16.14 -25.02 -5.86
N ALA A 129 -17.04 -25.97 -6.04
CA ALA A 129 -18.47 -25.82 -5.71
C ALA A 129 -18.93 -27.00 -4.86
N GLY A 130 -19.87 -26.77 -3.92
CA GLY A 130 -20.44 -27.77 -3.05
C GLY A 130 -19.40 -28.54 -2.24
N ALA A 131 -19.57 -29.83 -2.04
CA ALA A 131 -18.64 -30.68 -1.28
C ALA A 131 -17.17 -30.67 -1.77
N ARG A 132 -16.95 -30.34 -3.04
CA ARG A 132 -15.59 -30.19 -3.58
C ARG A 132 -14.91 -28.90 -3.16
N HIS A 133 -15.68 -27.85 -2.83
CA HIS A 133 -15.14 -26.58 -2.33
C HIS A 133 -14.32 -26.84 -1.06
N ASP A 134 -14.90 -27.45 -0.05
CA ASP A 134 -14.26 -27.66 1.25
C ASP A 134 -13.03 -28.59 1.11
N ALA A 135 -13.13 -29.66 0.31
CA ALA A 135 -12.03 -30.59 0.09
C ALA A 135 -10.84 -29.94 -0.63
N HIS A 136 -11.08 -29.05 -1.62
CA HIS A 136 -10.01 -28.31 -2.29
C HIS A 136 -9.41 -27.23 -1.40
N PHE A 137 -10.27 -26.51 -0.66
CA PHE A 137 -9.84 -25.50 0.30
C PHE A 137 -8.98 -26.13 1.39
N GLN A 138 -9.41 -27.27 1.96
CA GLN A 138 -8.65 -28.04 2.94
C GLN A 138 -7.24 -28.36 2.45
N LYS A 139 -7.08 -28.88 1.23
CA LYS A 139 -5.76 -29.20 0.65
C LYS A 139 -4.84 -27.99 0.56
N ILE A 140 -5.38 -26.80 0.23
CA ILE A 140 -4.59 -25.57 0.19
C ILE A 140 -4.15 -25.17 1.61
N ILE A 141 -5.05 -25.28 2.59
CA ILE A 141 -4.73 -24.99 3.99
C ILE A 141 -3.70 -25.98 4.54
N GLU A 142 -3.88 -27.28 4.30
CA GLU A 142 -2.90 -28.30 4.69
C GLU A 142 -1.50 -28.01 4.10
N ALA A 143 -1.43 -27.59 2.83
CA ALA A 143 -0.17 -27.16 2.24
C ALA A 143 0.41 -25.90 2.93
N ALA A 144 -0.45 -24.96 3.33
CA ALA A 144 -0.02 -23.76 4.06
C ALA A 144 0.53 -24.11 5.44
N VAL A 145 -0.18 -24.94 6.20
CA VAL A 145 0.24 -25.44 7.52
C VAL A 145 1.55 -26.22 7.43
N ALA A 146 1.64 -27.17 6.49
CA ALA A 146 2.84 -27.99 6.31
C ALA A 146 4.11 -27.18 5.95
N ASN A 147 3.94 -26.03 5.28
CA ASN A 147 5.03 -25.14 4.92
C ASN A 147 5.18 -23.94 5.89
N GLY A 148 4.36 -23.83 6.94
CA GLY A 148 4.38 -22.71 7.88
C GLY A 148 4.07 -21.36 7.20
N LYS A 149 3.14 -21.35 6.23
CA LYS A 149 2.80 -20.14 5.45
C LYS A 149 1.48 -19.55 5.91
N PRO A 150 1.42 -18.24 6.17
CA PRO A 150 0.16 -17.56 6.37
C PRO A 150 -0.67 -17.55 5.09
N VAL A 151 -1.98 -17.45 5.26
CA VAL A 151 -2.93 -17.37 4.15
C VAL A 151 -3.66 -16.02 4.15
N ARG A 152 -4.03 -15.53 2.98
CA ARG A 152 -5.01 -14.47 2.85
C ARG A 152 -6.27 -15.02 2.20
N ILE A 153 -7.34 -15.03 2.94
CA ILE A 153 -8.68 -15.31 2.45
C ILE A 153 -9.20 -14.04 1.79
N GLY A 154 -9.32 -14.08 0.48
CA GLY A 154 -9.60 -12.91 -0.35
C GLY A 154 -10.90 -13.03 -1.10
N VAL A 155 -12.01 -12.64 -0.48
CA VAL A 155 -13.32 -12.57 -1.12
C VAL A 155 -13.38 -11.38 -2.07
N ASN A 156 -13.96 -11.58 -3.25
CA ASN A 156 -14.25 -10.52 -4.21
C ASN A 156 -15.73 -10.60 -4.60
N TRP A 157 -16.35 -9.44 -4.74
CA TRP A 157 -17.74 -9.32 -5.18
C TRP A 157 -18.05 -10.12 -6.46
N GLY A 158 -17.23 -9.96 -7.50
CA GLY A 158 -17.45 -10.60 -8.80
C GLY A 158 -17.20 -12.11 -8.85
N SER A 159 -16.69 -12.71 -7.76
CA SER A 159 -16.41 -14.14 -7.66
C SER A 159 -16.82 -14.70 -6.30
N LEU A 160 -17.98 -14.27 -5.81
CA LEU A 160 -18.58 -14.75 -4.58
C LEU A 160 -19.15 -16.16 -4.77
N ASP A 161 -19.18 -16.93 -3.68
CA ASP A 161 -19.83 -18.23 -3.63
C ASP A 161 -21.31 -18.08 -4.01
N ARG A 162 -21.71 -18.73 -5.10
CA ARG A 162 -23.06 -18.62 -5.65
C ARG A 162 -24.08 -19.35 -4.78
N GLU A 163 -23.71 -20.46 -4.16
CA GLU A 163 -24.62 -21.24 -3.32
C GLU A 163 -24.97 -20.45 -2.05
N LEU A 164 -23.96 -19.86 -1.40
CA LEU A 164 -24.16 -18.99 -0.26
C LEU A 164 -25.02 -17.76 -0.60
N LEU A 165 -24.71 -17.08 -1.71
CA LEU A 165 -25.47 -15.91 -2.14
C LEU A 165 -26.92 -16.27 -2.46
N THR A 166 -27.16 -17.36 -3.19
CA THR A 166 -28.52 -17.82 -3.53
C THR A 166 -29.31 -18.17 -2.26
N ALA A 167 -28.71 -18.89 -1.32
CA ALA A 167 -29.37 -19.25 -0.07
C ALA A 167 -29.80 -18.02 0.73
N LEU A 168 -28.92 -17.00 0.82
CA LEU A 168 -29.23 -15.75 1.53
C LEU A 168 -30.28 -14.89 0.79
N MET A 169 -30.28 -14.87 -0.54
CA MET A 169 -31.34 -14.21 -1.33
C MET A 169 -32.68 -14.89 -1.16
N ASP A 170 -32.73 -16.23 -1.17
CA ASP A 170 -33.97 -16.99 -0.95
C ASP A 170 -34.50 -16.80 0.48
N GLU A 171 -33.62 -16.75 1.48
CA GLU A 171 -34.00 -16.43 2.85
C GLU A 171 -34.56 -15.00 2.93
N ASN A 172 -33.90 -14.04 2.31
CA ASN A 172 -34.33 -12.65 2.27
C ASN A 172 -35.70 -12.49 1.62
N ALA A 173 -35.97 -13.19 0.53
CA ALA A 173 -37.25 -13.14 -0.19
C ALA A 173 -38.44 -13.66 0.64
N ARG A 174 -38.19 -14.51 1.65
CA ARG A 174 -39.23 -15.04 2.59
C ARG A 174 -39.51 -14.10 3.76
N ARG A 175 -38.74 -13.03 3.93
CA ARG A 175 -38.92 -12.07 5.02
C ARG A 175 -40.18 -11.21 4.77
N PRO A 176 -40.92 -10.83 5.81
CA PRO A 176 -42.01 -9.84 5.66
C PRO A 176 -41.54 -8.50 5.14
N ASP A 177 -40.29 -8.11 5.44
CA ASP A 177 -39.62 -6.89 4.98
C ASP A 177 -38.25 -7.29 4.40
N PRO A 178 -38.17 -7.57 3.08
CA PRO A 178 -36.92 -7.95 2.43
C PRO A 178 -35.91 -6.79 2.40
N ARG A 179 -34.67 -7.09 2.75
CA ARG A 179 -33.55 -6.14 2.65
C ARG A 179 -33.20 -5.91 1.17
N PRO A 180 -32.58 -4.75 0.84
CA PRO A 180 -32.03 -4.54 -0.50
C PRO A 180 -31.00 -5.62 -0.89
N ASP A 181 -30.98 -6.03 -2.16
CA ASP A 181 -30.10 -7.06 -2.70
C ASP A 181 -28.61 -6.75 -2.43
N ARG A 182 -28.28 -5.45 -2.46
CA ARG A 182 -26.93 -4.96 -2.08
C ARG A 182 -26.54 -5.41 -0.68
N ASP A 183 -27.40 -5.24 0.28
CA ASP A 183 -27.12 -5.53 1.69
C ASP A 183 -27.01 -7.04 1.92
N VAL A 184 -27.82 -7.84 1.22
CA VAL A 184 -27.73 -9.30 1.23
C VAL A 184 -26.40 -9.76 0.60
N THR A 185 -25.96 -9.11 -0.46
CA THR A 185 -24.68 -9.44 -1.10
C THR A 185 -23.48 -9.08 -0.23
N LEU A 186 -23.50 -7.93 0.46
CA LEU A 186 -22.46 -7.58 1.44
C LEU A 186 -22.46 -8.56 2.63
N ASP A 187 -23.64 -9.01 3.06
CA ASP A 187 -23.76 -10.05 4.09
C ASP A 187 -23.15 -11.37 3.61
N ALA A 188 -23.42 -11.79 2.38
CA ALA A 188 -22.82 -12.98 1.77
C ALA A 188 -21.28 -12.88 1.71
N MET A 189 -20.75 -11.73 1.37
CA MET A 189 -19.29 -11.48 1.35
C MET A 189 -18.68 -11.58 2.76
N PHE A 190 -19.33 -10.97 3.74
CA PHE A 190 -18.89 -11.03 5.12
C PHE A 190 -18.90 -12.49 5.62
N GLN A 191 -20.02 -13.20 5.45
CA GLN A 191 -20.14 -14.59 5.84
C GLN A 191 -19.13 -15.49 5.14
N SER A 192 -18.90 -15.29 3.83
CA SER A 192 -17.90 -16.04 3.07
C SER A 192 -16.50 -15.85 3.67
N ALA A 193 -16.11 -14.62 4.01
CA ALA A 193 -14.81 -14.34 4.60
C ALA A 193 -14.65 -14.99 5.97
N VAL A 194 -15.62 -14.82 6.88
CA VAL A 194 -15.54 -15.31 8.26
C VAL A 194 -15.66 -16.83 8.32
N ARG A 195 -16.59 -17.43 7.58
CA ARG A 195 -16.74 -18.90 7.52
C ARG A 195 -15.50 -19.56 6.95
N SER A 196 -14.89 -18.99 5.91
CA SER A 196 -13.65 -19.54 5.35
C SER A 196 -12.47 -19.39 6.31
N ALA A 197 -12.44 -18.34 7.15
CA ALA A 197 -11.42 -18.22 8.20
C ALA A 197 -11.60 -19.29 9.28
N ALA A 198 -12.82 -19.45 9.79
CA ALA A 198 -13.13 -20.51 10.76
C ALA A 198 -12.81 -21.91 10.22
N LEU A 199 -13.17 -22.18 8.96
CA LEU A 199 -12.86 -23.46 8.30
C LEU A 199 -11.35 -23.66 8.13
N ALA A 200 -10.59 -22.60 7.86
CA ALA A 200 -9.13 -22.68 7.79
C ALA A 200 -8.52 -23.04 9.15
N GLU A 201 -9.06 -22.49 10.25
CA GLU A 201 -8.65 -22.84 11.62
C GLU A 201 -9.00 -24.29 11.97
N GLU A 202 -10.17 -24.77 11.57
CA GLU A 202 -10.56 -26.18 11.71
C GLU A 202 -9.59 -27.12 10.99
N PHE A 203 -9.05 -26.70 9.85
CA PHE A 203 -8.02 -27.44 9.11
C PHE A 203 -6.59 -27.22 9.64
N GLY A 204 -6.45 -26.54 10.77
CA GLY A 204 -5.18 -26.39 11.49
C GLY A 204 -4.38 -25.13 11.15
N GLN A 205 -4.92 -24.17 10.39
CA GLN A 205 -4.26 -22.90 10.16
C GLN A 205 -4.28 -22.07 11.44
N PRO A 206 -3.15 -21.60 11.98
CA PRO A 206 -3.15 -20.75 13.16
C PRO A 206 -3.89 -19.43 12.91
N HIS A 207 -4.61 -18.93 13.92
CA HIS A 207 -5.34 -17.66 13.87
C HIS A 207 -4.42 -16.49 13.46
N ASP A 208 -3.22 -16.45 14.02
CA ASP A 208 -2.17 -15.46 13.73
C ASP A 208 -1.45 -15.68 12.38
N ALA A 209 -1.97 -16.59 11.56
CA ALA A 209 -1.51 -16.84 10.21
C ALA A 209 -2.60 -16.59 9.14
N ILE A 210 -3.69 -15.88 9.51
CA ILE A 210 -4.80 -15.56 8.61
C ILE A 210 -4.92 -14.06 8.42
N VAL A 211 -5.03 -13.62 7.16
CA VAL A 211 -5.37 -12.25 6.76
C VAL A 211 -6.69 -12.27 5.99
N LEU A 212 -7.59 -11.35 6.26
CA LEU A 212 -8.86 -11.24 5.54
C LEU A 212 -8.86 -10.08 4.55
N SER A 213 -9.60 -10.25 3.45
CA SER A 213 -9.97 -9.16 2.57
C SER A 213 -11.31 -9.44 1.88
N ALA A 214 -12.15 -8.40 1.76
CA ALA A 214 -13.43 -8.42 1.06
C ALA A 214 -13.47 -7.24 0.09
N LYS A 215 -13.14 -7.49 -1.18
CA LYS A 215 -12.97 -6.44 -2.19
C LYS A 215 -14.22 -6.25 -3.04
N VAL A 216 -14.61 -5.00 -3.17
CA VAL A 216 -15.71 -4.50 -3.98
C VAL A 216 -15.22 -3.38 -4.89
N SER A 217 -16.01 -2.99 -5.89
CA SER A 217 -15.67 -1.90 -6.81
C SER A 217 -16.21 -0.52 -6.36
N GLY A 218 -17.20 -0.51 -5.46
CA GLY A 218 -17.82 0.71 -4.92
C GLY A 218 -17.19 1.15 -3.59
N VAL A 219 -16.97 2.46 -3.42
CA VAL A 219 -16.39 3.02 -2.18
C VAL A 219 -17.30 2.78 -0.98
N ARG A 220 -18.62 3.05 -1.12
CA ARG A 220 -19.56 2.85 0.01
C ARG A 220 -19.63 1.40 0.45
N ASP A 221 -19.66 0.47 -0.49
CA ASP A 221 -19.67 -0.96 -0.21
C ASP A 221 -18.40 -1.40 0.49
N LEU A 222 -17.25 -0.82 0.08
CA LEU A 222 -15.96 -1.06 0.73
C LEU A 222 -15.99 -0.62 2.20
N LEU A 223 -16.51 0.57 2.48
CA LEU A 223 -16.60 1.09 3.84
C LEU A 223 -17.48 0.19 4.71
N ASP A 224 -18.67 -0.17 4.22
CA ASP A 224 -19.63 -0.96 4.96
C ASP A 224 -19.07 -2.35 5.32
N ILE A 225 -18.48 -3.05 4.33
CA ILE A 225 -17.95 -4.41 4.55
C ILE A 225 -16.74 -4.41 5.49
N TYR A 226 -15.82 -3.45 5.36
CA TYR A 226 -14.63 -3.42 6.20
C TYR A 226 -14.89 -2.91 7.61
N ARG A 227 -15.85 -1.98 7.80
CA ARG A 227 -16.31 -1.60 9.14
C ARG A 227 -16.91 -2.79 9.88
N ARG A 228 -17.69 -3.61 9.18
CA ARG A 228 -18.24 -4.83 9.77
C ARG A 228 -17.18 -5.85 10.10
N LEU A 229 -16.23 -6.14 9.18
CA LEU A 229 -15.11 -7.03 9.45
C LEU A 229 -14.27 -6.52 10.64
N ALA A 230 -14.06 -5.22 10.72
CA ALA A 230 -13.30 -4.60 11.80
C ALA A 230 -14.00 -4.69 13.17
N ALA A 231 -15.34 -4.64 13.19
CA ALA A 231 -16.12 -4.70 14.41
C ALA A 231 -16.32 -6.15 14.93
N GLU A 232 -16.45 -7.11 14.01
CA GLU A 232 -16.84 -8.48 14.34
C GLU A 232 -15.66 -9.48 14.34
N THR A 233 -14.46 -9.07 13.91
CA THR A 233 -13.28 -9.94 13.89
C THR A 233 -12.03 -9.20 14.35
N ASP A 234 -10.96 -9.93 14.68
CA ASP A 234 -9.65 -9.39 15.02
C ASP A 234 -8.54 -9.81 14.03
N TYR A 235 -8.87 -10.50 12.94
CA TYR A 235 -7.90 -10.81 11.87
C TYR A 235 -7.29 -9.56 11.27
N ALA A 236 -6.03 -9.65 10.83
CA ALA A 236 -5.41 -8.60 10.03
C ALA A 236 -6.19 -8.38 8.72
N LEU A 237 -6.42 -7.12 8.35
CA LEU A 237 -7.24 -6.73 7.20
C LEU A 237 -6.38 -6.17 6.06
N HIS A 238 -6.54 -6.74 4.86
CA HIS A 238 -5.93 -6.24 3.63
C HIS A 238 -6.95 -5.42 2.84
N LEU A 239 -6.75 -4.10 2.79
CA LEU A 239 -7.64 -3.18 2.10
C LEU A 239 -7.33 -3.06 0.60
N GLY A 240 -8.36 -2.78 -0.18
CA GLY A 240 -8.25 -2.43 -1.60
C GLY A 240 -9.58 -2.55 -2.32
N LEU A 241 -9.81 -1.68 -3.28
CA LEU A 241 -10.87 -1.88 -4.27
C LEU A 241 -10.45 -2.97 -5.27
N THR A 242 -11.43 -3.66 -5.83
CA THR A 242 -11.27 -4.41 -7.07
C THR A 242 -11.83 -3.58 -8.22
N GLU A 243 -11.22 -3.67 -9.41
CA GLU A 243 -11.73 -3.01 -10.61
C GLU A 243 -11.96 -1.49 -10.42
N ALA A 244 -11.05 -0.84 -9.72
CA ALA A 244 -11.17 0.59 -9.41
C ALA A 244 -11.21 1.47 -10.67
N GLY A 245 -10.62 0.99 -11.77
CA GLY A 245 -10.57 1.65 -13.06
C GLY A 245 -9.19 2.24 -13.39
N MET A 246 -9.13 2.98 -14.48
CA MET A 246 -7.91 3.54 -15.05
C MET A 246 -7.67 4.98 -14.58
N GLY A 247 -6.41 5.37 -14.47
CA GLY A 247 -5.98 6.77 -14.27
C GLY A 247 -6.66 7.47 -13.08
N MET A 248 -7.10 8.68 -13.30
CA MET A 248 -7.72 9.55 -12.28
C MET A 248 -8.91 8.88 -11.56
N LYS A 249 -9.82 8.23 -12.31
CA LYS A 249 -10.98 7.56 -11.71
C LYS A 249 -10.58 6.47 -10.73
N GLY A 250 -9.64 5.61 -11.12
CA GLY A 250 -9.15 4.53 -10.26
C GLY A 250 -8.42 5.05 -9.03
N LEU A 251 -7.58 6.07 -9.22
CA LEU A 251 -6.83 6.71 -8.13
C LEU A 251 -7.76 7.37 -7.11
N VAL A 252 -8.72 8.20 -7.58
CA VAL A 252 -9.67 8.92 -6.71
C VAL A 252 -10.54 7.94 -5.93
N SER A 253 -11.09 6.91 -6.59
CA SER A 253 -11.91 5.90 -5.91
C SER A 253 -11.11 5.12 -4.86
N SER A 254 -9.88 4.70 -5.19
CA SER A 254 -9.00 4.01 -4.24
C SER A 254 -8.63 4.90 -3.06
N THR A 255 -8.26 6.15 -3.33
CA THR A 255 -7.93 7.13 -2.28
C THR A 255 -9.11 7.36 -1.35
N ALA A 256 -10.31 7.62 -1.88
CA ALA A 256 -11.50 7.84 -1.06
C ALA A 256 -11.82 6.66 -0.14
N GLY A 257 -11.80 5.43 -0.69
CA GLY A 257 -12.11 4.23 0.09
C GLY A 257 -11.04 3.90 1.13
N LEU A 258 -9.78 3.89 0.71
CA LEU A 258 -8.68 3.51 1.58
C LEU A 258 -8.42 4.55 2.67
N SER A 259 -8.38 5.85 2.33
CA SER A 259 -8.13 6.91 3.30
C SER A 259 -9.20 6.96 4.39
N THR A 260 -10.48 6.80 4.03
CA THR A 260 -11.56 6.80 5.03
C THR A 260 -11.38 5.67 6.05
N LEU A 261 -11.14 4.44 5.60
CA LEU A 261 -10.92 3.30 6.51
C LEU A 261 -9.65 3.46 7.34
N LEU A 262 -8.57 3.92 6.73
CA LEU A 262 -7.29 4.13 7.40
C LEU A 262 -7.37 5.19 8.50
N LEU A 263 -8.10 6.30 8.26
CA LEU A 263 -8.36 7.35 9.25
C LEU A 263 -9.30 6.88 10.38
N GLU A 264 -10.12 5.85 10.12
CA GLU A 264 -10.90 5.16 11.15
C GLU A 264 -10.08 4.10 11.90
N GLY A 265 -8.79 3.98 11.61
CA GLY A 265 -7.90 2.99 12.22
C GLY A 265 -8.03 1.58 11.65
N ILE A 266 -8.74 1.39 10.56
CA ILE A 266 -9.02 0.09 9.93
C ILE A 266 -8.03 -0.18 8.80
N GLY A 267 -7.41 -1.36 8.78
CA GLY A 267 -6.52 -1.85 7.72
C GLY A 267 -5.06 -1.99 8.14
N ASP A 268 -4.48 -3.13 7.82
CA ASP A 268 -3.13 -3.53 8.24
C ASP A 268 -2.18 -3.64 7.04
N THR A 269 -2.73 -3.82 5.85
CA THR A 269 -2.00 -3.78 4.58
C THR A 269 -2.92 -3.28 3.48
N ILE A 270 -2.36 -2.56 2.51
CA ILE A 270 -3.14 -1.94 1.44
C ILE A 270 -2.60 -2.29 0.05
N ARG A 271 -3.49 -2.30 -0.93
CA ARG A 271 -3.14 -2.34 -2.35
C ARG A 271 -4.09 -1.46 -3.16
N VAL A 272 -3.53 -0.53 -3.90
CA VAL A 272 -4.23 0.16 -4.99
C VAL A 272 -4.22 -0.74 -6.23
N SER A 273 -5.35 -0.87 -6.91
CA SER A 273 -5.49 -1.69 -8.13
C SER A 273 -5.93 -0.79 -9.27
N LEU A 274 -4.97 -0.33 -10.08
CA LEU A 274 -5.23 0.48 -11.26
C LEU A 274 -5.18 -0.38 -12.52
N THR A 275 -6.05 -0.08 -13.47
CA THR A 275 -5.88 -0.55 -14.85
C THR A 275 -4.74 0.26 -15.45
N PRO A 276 -3.58 -0.34 -15.79
CA PRO A 276 -2.47 0.40 -16.36
C PRO A 276 -2.80 0.84 -17.80
N THR A 277 -2.22 1.95 -18.24
CA THR A 277 -2.15 2.25 -19.67
C THR A 277 -1.26 1.22 -20.37
N PRO A 278 -1.44 0.96 -21.68
CA PRO A 278 -0.53 0.10 -22.42
C PRO A 278 0.93 0.57 -22.27
N GLY A 279 1.81 -0.31 -21.76
CA GLY A 279 3.20 0.03 -21.44
C GLY A 279 3.40 0.90 -20.19
N GLY A 280 2.34 1.16 -19.43
CA GLY A 280 2.39 1.98 -18.21
C GLY A 280 3.21 1.35 -17.09
N ASP A 281 3.74 2.21 -16.24
CA ASP A 281 4.59 1.81 -15.12
C ASP A 281 3.79 1.16 -14.00
N ARG A 282 4.04 -0.10 -13.73
CA ARG A 282 3.37 -0.85 -12.67
C ARG A 282 3.65 -0.32 -11.25
N ARG A 283 4.73 0.45 -11.07
CA ARG A 283 5.11 1.08 -9.81
C ARG A 283 4.15 2.19 -9.36
N GLU A 284 3.33 2.73 -10.28
CA GLU A 284 2.33 3.76 -9.97
C GLU A 284 1.38 3.31 -8.84
N GLU A 285 1.02 2.02 -8.77
CA GLU A 285 0.18 1.48 -7.68
C GLU A 285 0.90 1.57 -6.32
N VAL A 286 2.21 1.37 -6.30
CA VAL A 286 3.03 1.47 -5.08
C VAL A 286 3.11 2.92 -4.63
N PHE A 287 3.40 3.83 -5.55
CA PHE A 287 3.47 5.26 -5.25
C PHE A 287 2.12 5.80 -4.78
N ALA A 288 1.01 5.36 -5.38
CA ALA A 288 -0.33 5.71 -4.93
C ALA A 288 -0.61 5.23 -3.50
N CYS A 289 -0.22 3.99 -3.15
CA CYS A 289 -0.32 3.48 -1.77
C CYS A 289 0.48 4.35 -0.79
N GLN A 290 1.72 4.69 -1.14
CA GLN A 290 2.59 5.52 -0.31
C GLN A 290 1.98 6.90 -0.10
N GLN A 291 1.49 7.54 -1.17
CA GLN A 291 0.84 8.86 -1.07
C GLN A 291 -0.44 8.83 -0.24
N ILE A 292 -1.25 7.79 -0.33
CA ILE A 292 -2.44 7.61 0.52
C ILE A 292 -2.04 7.55 2.00
N LEU A 293 -1.07 6.71 2.35
CA LEU A 293 -0.60 6.57 3.73
C LEU A 293 0.04 7.87 4.26
N GLN A 294 0.78 8.56 3.41
CA GLN A 294 1.48 9.79 3.74
C GLN A 294 0.49 10.97 3.90
N SER A 295 -0.49 11.09 2.99
CA SER A 295 -1.54 12.12 3.08
C SER A 295 -2.47 11.93 4.28
N CYS A 296 -2.61 10.70 4.77
CA CYS A 296 -3.34 10.38 6.01
C CYS A 296 -2.44 10.48 7.27
N GLU A 297 -1.20 10.93 7.16
CA GLU A 297 -0.21 11.04 8.24
C GLU A 297 0.02 9.73 9.03
N ILE A 298 -0.24 8.58 8.39
CA ILE A 298 -0.09 7.26 8.99
C ILE A 298 1.34 6.77 8.88
N ARG A 299 1.99 7.07 7.72
CA ARG A 299 3.34 6.61 7.44
C ARG A 299 4.00 7.48 6.38
N ASN A 300 5.26 7.87 6.60
CA ASN A 300 6.05 8.65 5.65
C ASN A 300 6.98 7.74 4.85
N PHE A 301 7.14 8.03 3.55
CA PHE A 301 8.01 7.30 2.64
C PHE A 301 9.04 8.20 1.97
N GLN A 302 8.73 9.48 1.83
CA GLN A 302 9.60 10.49 1.21
C GLN A 302 9.25 11.87 1.77
N PRO A 303 10.15 12.85 1.69
CA PRO A 303 9.83 14.24 2.01
C PRO A 303 8.61 14.73 1.25
N GLN A 304 7.79 15.56 1.91
CA GLN A 304 6.61 16.16 1.30
C GLN A 304 6.94 17.55 0.78
N VAL A 305 6.56 17.81 -0.47
CA VAL A 305 6.66 19.13 -1.08
C VAL A 305 5.27 19.74 -1.19
N THR A 306 5.02 20.80 -0.42
CA THR A 306 3.83 21.64 -0.57
C THR A 306 4.12 22.75 -1.56
N SER A 307 3.28 22.88 -2.59
CA SER A 307 3.40 23.95 -3.57
C SER A 307 2.04 24.58 -3.84
N CYS A 308 2.03 25.86 -4.21
CA CYS A 308 0.78 26.54 -4.56
C CYS A 308 0.30 26.10 -5.96
N PRO A 309 -1.03 26.10 -6.22
CA PRO A 309 -1.58 25.69 -7.53
C PRO A 309 -1.31 26.71 -8.63
N GLY A 310 -0.79 27.90 -8.29
CA GLY A 310 -0.72 29.02 -9.21
C GLY A 310 -2.07 29.74 -9.41
N CYS A 311 -2.02 31.02 -9.64
CA CYS A 311 -3.19 31.86 -9.92
C CYS A 311 -2.77 33.11 -10.71
N GLY A 312 -3.68 34.07 -10.95
CA GLY A 312 -3.37 35.33 -11.65
C GLY A 312 -2.27 36.19 -11.00
N ARG A 313 -1.86 35.88 -9.76
CA ARG A 313 -0.70 36.53 -9.11
C ARG A 313 0.63 35.89 -9.46
N THR A 314 0.65 34.71 -10.09
CA THR A 314 1.86 33.99 -10.51
C THR A 314 1.73 33.63 -11.99
N THR A 315 2.17 34.54 -12.86
CA THR A 315 2.10 34.35 -14.32
C THR A 315 3.34 33.65 -14.90
N SER A 316 4.42 33.49 -14.10
CA SER A 316 5.61 32.74 -14.52
C SER A 316 5.50 31.27 -14.11
N SER A 317 6.14 30.37 -14.90
CA SER A 317 6.27 28.95 -14.58
C SER A 317 7.36 28.66 -13.54
N PHE A 318 8.11 29.66 -13.11
CA PHE A 318 9.33 29.48 -12.33
C PHE A 318 9.13 28.71 -11.02
N PHE A 319 8.01 28.96 -10.30
CA PHE A 319 7.71 28.22 -9.07
C PHE A 319 7.34 26.74 -9.36
N GLN A 320 6.71 26.48 -10.51
CA GLN A 320 6.41 25.12 -10.97
C GLN A 320 7.68 24.35 -11.28
N GLU A 321 8.59 24.98 -12.02
CA GLU A 321 9.91 24.42 -12.37
C GLU A 321 10.75 24.17 -11.12
N LEU A 322 10.73 25.09 -10.13
CA LEU A 322 11.42 24.88 -8.87
C LEU A 322 10.80 23.73 -8.07
N ALA A 323 9.46 23.66 -7.97
CA ALA A 323 8.78 22.58 -7.29
C ALA A 323 9.08 21.22 -7.94
N GLU A 324 9.11 21.14 -9.27
CA GLU A 324 9.50 19.94 -10.00
C GLU A 324 10.95 19.54 -9.70
N ARG A 325 11.90 20.47 -9.81
CA ARG A 325 13.32 20.22 -9.49
C ARG A 325 13.54 19.80 -8.04
N VAL A 326 12.81 20.36 -7.09
CA VAL A 326 12.85 19.94 -5.67
C VAL A 326 12.36 18.51 -5.55
N ASN A 327 11.20 18.18 -6.14
CA ASN A 327 10.68 16.82 -6.12
C ASN A 327 11.64 15.80 -6.74
N ASP A 328 12.24 16.15 -7.87
CA ASP A 328 13.21 15.28 -8.55
C ASP A 328 14.48 15.09 -7.72
N ARG A 329 15.00 16.16 -7.12
CA ARG A 329 16.16 16.09 -6.21
C ARG A 329 15.86 15.20 -5.00
N LEU A 330 14.68 15.33 -4.38
CA LEU A 330 14.27 14.50 -3.25
C LEU A 330 14.19 13.02 -3.66
N ARG A 331 13.58 12.70 -4.80
CA ARG A 331 13.52 11.32 -5.31
C ARG A 331 14.90 10.74 -5.58
N GLU A 332 15.76 11.51 -6.21
CA GLU A 332 17.13 11.11 -6.55
C GLU A 332 17.97 10.82 -5.29
N ARG A 333 17.82 11.68 -4.26
CA ARG A 333 18.59 11.57 -3.01
C ARG A 333 18.06 10.55 -2.03
N MET A 334 16.76 10.25 -2.05
CA MET A 334 16.10 9.39 -1.04
C MET A 334 16.78 8.05 -0.78
N PRO A 335 17.26 7.27 -1.79
CA PRO A 335 17.93 6.01 -1.51
C PRO A 335 19.19 6.17 -0.64
N ALA A 336 20.01 7.18 -0.92
CA ALA A 336 21.21 7.49 -0.15
C ALA A 336 20.88 8.13 1.21
N TRP A 337 19.90 9.01 1.24
CA TRP A 337 19.49 9.71 2.46
C TRP A 337 18.86 8.76 3.47
N ARG A 338 17.98 7.85 3.03
CA ARG A 338 17.35 6.87 3.90
C ARG A 338 18.38 5.97 4.62
N ALA A 339 19.46 5.63 3.93
CA ALA A 339 20.54 4.85 4.52
C ALA A 339 21.40 5.66 5.52
N ARG A 340 21.49 6.99 5.32
CA ARG A 340 22.39 7.87 6.08
C ARG A 340 21.69 8.74 7.11
N TYR A 341 20.44 9.09 6.89
CA TYR A 341 19.69 10.07 7.67
C TYR A 341 18.33 9.50 8.11
N PRO A 342 18.28 8.71 9.18
CA PRO A 342 17.00 8.18 9.69
C PRO A 342 15.99 9.30 9.98
N GLY A 343 14.75 9.13 9.53
CA GLY A 343 13.66 10.10 9.69
C GLY A 343 13.60 11.19 8.62
N VAL A 344 14.50 11.18 7.62
CA VAL A 344 14.50 12.18 6.53
C VAL A 344 13.21 12.16 5.71
N GLU A 345 12.49 11.06 5.70
CA GLU A 345 11.17 10.92 5.07
C GLU A 345 10.09 11.79 5.70
N GLU A 346 10.32 12.32 6.91
CA GLU A 346 9.40 13.24 7.59
C GLU A 346 9.59 14.70 7.18
N LEU A 347 10.62 15.01 6.38
CA LEU A 347 10.94 16.36 5.96
C LEU A 347 9.79 17.01 5.17
N ARG A 348 9.41 18.22 5.54
CA ARG A 348 8.40 19.04 4.86
C ARG A 348 9.06 20.23 4.19
N VAL A 349 8.87 20.33 2.87
CA VAL A 349 9.40 21.42 2.04
C VAL A 349 8.24 22.23 1.48
N ALA A 350 8.34 23.56 1.47
CA ALA A 350 7.36 24.44 0.83
C ALA A 350 7.98 25.20 -0.34
N VAL A 351 7.32 25.18 -1.51
CA VAL A 351 7.70 25.97 -2.69
C VAL A 351 6.51 26.82 -3.11
N MET A 352 6.54 28.09 -2.79
CA MET A 352 5.40 28.99 -2.94
C MET A 352 5.68 30.08 -3.99
N GLY A 353 4.67 30.40 -4.80
CA GLY A 353 4.81 31.26 -5.98
C GLY A 353 4.49 32.74 -5.77
N CYS A 354 4.13 33.21 -4.58
CA CYS A 354 3.89 34.63 -4.28
C CYS A 354 3.91 34.93 -2.77
N VAL A 355 4.00 36.20 -2.42
CA VAL A 355 4.10 36.66 -1.02
C VAL A 355 2.78 36.53 -0.23
N VAL A 356 1.64 36.23 -0.86
CA VAL A 356 0.35 36.22 -0.15
C VAL A 356 0.26 35.04 0.82
N ASN A 357 0.46 33.81 0.36
CA ASN A 357 0.50 32.62 1.22
C ASN A 357 1.93 32.12 1.47
N GLY A 358 2.87 32.54 0.62
CA GLY A 358 4.24 32.05 0.62
C GLY A 358 4.95 32.11 1.96
N PRO A 359 5.03 33.26 2.65
CA PRO A 359 5.69 33.33 3.93
C PRO A 359 5.02 32.50 5.03
N GLY A 360 3.68 32.39 5.01
CA GLY A 360 2.92 31.57 5.96
C GLY A 360 3.23 30.10 5.80
N GLU A 361 3.00 29.55 4.62
CA GLU A 361 3.25 28.13 4.31
C GLU A 361 4.73 27.76 4.47
N SER A 362 5.65 28.64 4.04
CA SER A 362 7.09 28.41 4.19
C SER A 362 7.55 28.37 5.65
N LYS A 363 6.86 29.06 6.58
CA LYS A 363 7.14 29.01 8.02
C LYS A 363 6.59 27.75 8.68
N HIS A 364 5.52 27.16 8.15
CA HIS A 364 4.96 25.92 8.67
C HIS A 364 5.69 24.67 8.18
N ALA A 365 6.48 24.78 7.10
CA ALA A 365 7.36 23.73 6.64
C ALA A 365 8.69 23.72 7.42
N ASP A 366 9.43 22.63 7.37
CA ASP A 366 10.78 22.54 7.95
C ASP A 366 11.75 23.45 7.19
N ILE A 367 11.59 23.51 5.86
CA ILE A 367 12.27 24.46 4.97
C ILE A 367 11.30 24.91 3.89
N GLY A 368 11.26 26.21 3.61
CA GLY A 368 10.37 26.74 2.58
C GLY A 368 10.93 27.96 1.89
N ILE A 369 10.55 28.14 0.63
CA ILE A 369 10.87 29.30 -0.20
C ILE A 369 9.59 29.95 -0.69
N SER A 370 9.53 31.28 -0.62
CA SER A 370 8.47 32.09 -1.20
C SER A 370 9.03 32.87 -2.39
N LEU A 371 8.64 32.48 -3.59
CA LEU A 371 9.05 33.17 -4.81
C LEU A 371 8.23 34.45 -5.00
N PRO A 372 8.73 35.45 -5.73
CA PRO A 372 7.96 36.62 -6.08
C PRO A 372 6.87 36.31 -7.10
N GLY A 373 5.67 36.83 -6.88
CA GLY A 373 4.61 36.85 -7.86
C GLY A 373 4.82 37.89 -8.96
N THR A 374 3.87 37.97 -9.88
CA THR A 374 3.86 39.00 -10.93
C THR A 374 3.77 40.39 -10.32
N PHE A 375 4.66 41.28 -10.76
CA PHE A 375 4.84 42.65 -10.23
C PHE A 375 5.35 42.74 -8.79
N GLU A 376 5.75 41.65 -8.18
CA GLU A 376 6.44 41.67 -6.88
C GLU A 376 7.95 41.87 -7.07
N GLU A 377 8.60 42.40 -6.02
CA GLU A 377 10.04 42.60 -6.05
C GLU A 377 10.75 41.23 -6.20
N PRO A 378 11.76 41.06 -7.08
CA PRO A 378 12.41 39.79 -7.36
C PRO A 378 13.27 39.29 -6.18
N ARG A 379 12.60 38.96 -5.07
CA ARG A 379 13.18 38.46 -3.83
C ARG A 379 12.50 37.15 -3.44
N ALA A 380 13.30 36.15 -3.10
CA ALA A 380 12.84 34.83 -2.69
C ALA A 380 13.31 34.55 -1.25
N PRO A 381 12.53 34.94 -0.22
CA PRO A 381 12.86 34.61 1.16
C PRO A 381 12.77 33.11 1.39
N VAL A 382 13.81 32.57 2.04
CA VAL A 382 13.92 31.19 2.49
C VAL A 382 13.74 31.12 3.99
N TYR A 383 12.82 30.29 4.44
CA TYR A 383 12.54 30.02 5.85
C TYR A 383 13.06 28.65 6.22
N VAL A 384 13.63 28.54 7.42
CA VAL A 384 14.13 27.29 7.98
C VAL A 384 13.68 27.24 9.44
N ASP A 385 13.04 26.14 9.83
CA ASP A 385 12.47 25.95 11.17
C ASP A 385 11.60 27.17 11.62
N GLY A 386 10.79 27.71 10.68
CA GLY A 386 9.89 28.83 10.92
C GLY A 386 10.53 30.22 10.89
N ALA A 387 11.85 30.33 10.82
CA ALA A 387 12.58 31.61 10.83
C ALA A 387 13.14 31.95 9.43
N LEU A 388 13.15 33.24 9.08
CA LEU A 388 13.81 33.73 7.87
C LEU A 388 15.32 33.48 7.98
N LYS A 389 15.86 32.66 7.05
CA LYS A 389 17.29 32.36 6.98
C LYS A 389 18.04 33.30 6.05
N VAL A 390 17.53 33.47 4.82
CA VAL A 390 18.15 34.27 3.76
C VAL A 390 17.11 34.71 2.75
N THR A 391 17.41 35.74 1.97
CA THR A 391 16.60 36.16 0.83
C THR A 391 17.44 36.01 -0.44
N LEU A 392 17.09 35.06 -1.30
CA LEU A 392 17.75 34.75 -2.54
C LEU A 392 17.32 35.72 -3.66
N ARG A 393 18.17 35.90 -4.70
CA ARG A 393 17.90 36.80 -5.81
C ARG A 393 18.57 36.29 -7.10
N GLY A 394 17.98 36.65 -8.24
CA GLY A 394 18.55 36.37 -9.56
C GLY A 394 18.43 34.91 -10.01
N ASP A 395 19.27 34.52 -10.96
CA ASP A 395 19.15 33.23 -11.64
C ASP A 395 19.64 32.02 -10.86
N ALA A 396 20.38 32.26 -9.77
CA ALA A 396 20.93 31.19 -8.93
C ALA A 396 19.94 30.66 -7.85
N ILE A 397 18.75 31.24 -7.71
CA ILE A 397 17.76 30.89 -6.67
C ILE A 397 17.53 29.38 -6.54
N VAL A 398 17.40 28.69 -7.69
CA VAL A 398 17.15 27.23 -7.68
C VAL A 398 18.32 26.46 -7.09
N THR A 399 19.53 26.77 -7.56
CA THR A 399 20.76 26.08 -7.13
C THR A 399 21.04 26.35 -5.66
N GLU A 400 20.97 27.60 -5.25
CA GLU A 400 21.20 28.03 -3.87
C GLU A 400 20.15 27.42 -2.90
N PHE A 401 18.87 27.35 -3.32
CA PHE A 401 17.84 26.71 -2.51
C PHE A 401 18.07 25.20 -2.33
N LEU A 402 18.45 24.50 -3.38
CA LEU A 402 18.78 23.08 -3.33
C LEU A 402 20.01 22.80 -2.45
N GLU A 403 21.02 23.67 -2.47
CA GLU A 403 22.17 23.59 -1.56
C GLU A 403 21.76 23.77 -0.10
N ILE A 404 20.93 24.78 0.19
CA ILE A 404 20.39 25.03 1.53
C ILE A 404 19.57 23.84 2.02
N LEU A 405 18.79 23.21 1.13
CA LEU A 405 18.02 21.99 1.43
C LEU A 405 18.93 20.82 1.81
N GLU A 406 19.98 20.55 1.04
CA GLU A 406 20.95 19.48 1.33
C GLU A 406 21.70 19.75 2.66
N GLU A 407 22.15 20.98 2.89
CA GLU A 407 22.77 21.37 4.18
C GLU A 407 21.81 21.19 5.35
N TYR A 408 20.54 21.53 5.17
CA TYR A 408 19.51 21.36 6.20
C TYR A 408 19.33 19.90 6.56
N VAL A 409 19.20 19.02 5.56
CA VAL A 409 19.08 17.56 5.76
C VAL A 409 20.29 17.02 6.51
N ALA A 410 21.50 17.35 6.05
CA ALA A 410 22.72 16.91 6.71
C ALA A 410 22.84 17.39 8.17
N ARG A 411 22.42 18.63 8.45
CA ARG A 411 22.46 19.22 9.79
C ARG A 411 21.41 18.61 10.72
N ARG A 412 20.16 18.46 10.25
CA ARG A 412 19.02 18.03 11.08
C ARG A 412 19.08 16.54 11.38
N TYR A 413 19.27 15.76 10.35
CA TYR A 413 19.21 14.29 10.45
C TYR A 413 20.58 13.64 10.65
N GLY A 414 21.68 14.34 10.32
CA GLY A 414 23.04 13.82 10.56
C GLY A 414 23.46 13.84 12.03
N ARG A 415 22.91 14.71 12.86
CA ARG A 415 23.22 14.81 14.30
C ARG A 415 22.64 13.67 15.14
N GLN A 416 21.65 12.96 14.64
CA GLN A 416 21.03 11.83 15.35
C GLN A 416 21.95 10.60 15.43
N GLN A 417 23.08 10.57 14.73
CA GLN A 417 24.08 9.50 14.81
C GLN A 417 25.13 9.72 15.92
N ALA A 418 25.28 10.95 16.41
CA ALA A 418 26.07 11.22 17.59
C ALA A 418 25.13 11.11 18.80
N GLY A 419 25.13 9.96 19.48
CA GLY A 419 24.43 9.79 20.76
C GLY A 419 24.77 10.92 21.73
N PRO A 420 23.97 11.12 22.81
CA PRO A 420 24.28 12.15 23.80
C PRO A 420 25.68 11.96 24.34
N PRO A 421 26.42 13.06 24.64
CA PRO A 421 27.78 13.02 25.17
C PRO A 421 27.83 12.32 26.52
#